data_c583d8b3a9b1cb075477c223df6f5380
#
_entry.id   c583d8b3a9b1cb075477c223df6f5380
#
_cell.length_a   1.000
_cell.length_b   1.000
_cell.length_c   1.000
_cell.angle_alpha   90.00
_cell.angle_beta   90.00
_cell.angle_gamma   90.00
#
_symmetry.space_group_name_H-M   'P 1'
#
loop_
_entity.id
_entity.type
_entity.pdbx_description
1 polymer ?
#
loop_
_entity_poly.entity_id
_entity_poly.type
_entity_poly.pdbx_seq_one_letter_code
_entity_poly.pdbx_strand_id
1 'polypeptide(L)'
;MSEAESRTVQVAKNFFDTLSSGDLEKLRLLLHEQATWTVMATGIPGAGPKNGRKEIIDDFLGPVRGMFVPGDPKIHVDRLVAKGSVIAAEARGIGHFKNGKEYLNRYAFFIEIKDDKVFDLREYMDSYYVSTL
;
A
#
# COMPACT_ATOMS: atom_id res chain seq x y z
N MET A 1 -23.51 5.18 -6.64
CA MET A 1 -22.18 4.92 -7.20
C MET A 1 -22.32 4.43 -8.63
N SER A 2 -21.55 4.97 -9.56
CA SER A 2 -21.57 4.54 -10.96
C SER A 2 -20.93 3.17 -11.15
N GLU A 3 -21.16 2.55 -12.32
CA GLU A 3 -20.47 1.29 -12.67
C GLU A 3 -18.97 1.47 -12.70
N ALA A 4 -18.50 2.61 -13.24
CA ALA A 4 -17.07 2.90 -13.29
C ALA A 4 -16.48 3.01 -11.88
N GLU A 5 -17.18 3.68 -10.96
CA GLU A 5 -16.74 3.78 -9.56
C GLU A 5 -16.80 2.43 -8.85
N SER A 6 -17.80 1.60 -9.13
CA SER A 6 -17.88 0.24 -8.59
C SER A 6 -16.68 -0.60 -9.04
N ARG A 7 -16.26 -0.47 -10.30
CA ARG A 7 -15.07 -1.16 -10.81
C ARG A 7 -13.81 -0.64 -10.12
N THR A 8 -13.70 0.67 -9.97
CA THR A 8 -12.57 1.30 -9.27
C THR A 8 -12.46 0.77 -7.83
N VAL A 9 -13.57 0.67 -7.12
CA VAL A 9 -13.62 0.11 -5.76
C VAL A 9 -13.14 -1.35 -5.77
N GLN A 10 -13.57 -2.15 -6.74
CA GLN A 10 -13.19 -3.55 -6.82
C GLN A 10 -11.69 -3.71 -7.09
N VAL A 11 -11.13 -2.88 -7.96
CA VAL A 11 -9.67 -2.87 -8.22
C VAL A 11 -8.91 -2.56 -6.93
N ALA A 12 -9.37 -1.55 -6.19
CA ALA A 12 -8.72 -1.16 -4.93
C ALA A 12 -8.80 -2.26 -3.87
N LYS A 13 -9.97 -2.91 -3.73
CA LYS A 13 -10.14 -4.03 -2.78
C LYS A 13 -9.21 -5.17 -3.11
N ASN A 14 -9.12 -5.55 -4.38
CA ASN A 14 -8.22 -6.60 -4.84
C ASN A 14 -6.76 -6.24 -4.57
N PHE A 15 -6.41 -4.99 -4.78
CA PHE A 15 -5.07 -4.47 -4.47
C PHE A 15 -4.74 -4.64 -2.99
N PHE A 16 -5.62 -4.19 -2.09
CA PHE A 16 -5.38 -4.29 -0.65
C PHE A 16 -5.31 -5.74 -0.17
N ASP A 17 -6.17 -6.61 -0.69
CA ASP A 17 -6.15 -8.04 -0.35
C ASP A 17 -4.81 -8.67 -0.75
N THR A 18 -4.33 -8.33 -1.94
CA THR A 18 -3.06 -8.84 -2.45
C THR A 18 -1.87 -8.28 -1.66
N LEU A 19 -1.92 -6.99 -1.33
CA LEU A 19 -0.90 -6.36 -0.48
C LEU A 19 -0.84 -7.06 0.87
N SER A 20 -1.99 -7.32 1.48
CA SER A 20 -2.08 -8.01 2.77
C SER A 20 -1.55 -9.44 2.69
N SER A 21 -1.75 -10.13 1.56
CA SER A 21 -1.30 -11.51 1.39
C SER A 21 0.21 -11.66 1.34
N GLY A 22 0.93 -10.60 0.97
CA GLY A 22 2.38 -10.65 0.78
C GLY A 22 2.82 -11.23 -0.55
N ASP A 23 1.90 -11.56 -1.45
CA ASP A 23 2.22 -12.05 -2.79
C ASP A 23 2.65 -10.88 -3.68
N LEU A 24 3.95 -10.56 -3.64
CA LEU A 24 4.50 -9.40 -4.34
C LEU A 24 4.49 -9.59 -5.86
N GLU A 25 4.61 -10.80 -6.37
CA GLU A 25 4.56 -11.04 -7.81
C GLU A 25 3.14 -10.80 -8.35
N LYS A 26 2.11 -11.21 -7.61
CA LYS A 26 0.73 -10.89 -7.96
C LYS A 26 0.50 -9.38 -7.85
N LEU A 27 1.03 -8.74 -6.80
CA LEU A 27 0.90 -7.30 -6.60
C LEU A 27 1.52 -6.51 -7.75
N ARG A 28 2.66 -6.96 -8.27
CA ARG A 28 3.34 -6.36 -9.41
C ARG A 28 2.39 -6.21 -10.59
N LEU A 29 1.57 -7.21 -10.85
CA LEU A 29 0.62 -7.21 -11.98
C LEU A 29 -0.56 -6.27 -11.76
N LEU A 30 -0.85 -5.90 -10.50
CA LEU A 30 -1.94 -4.96 -10.17
C LEU A 30 -1.49 -3.50 -10.23
N LEU A 31 -0.20 -3.26 -10.35
CA LEU A 31 0.36 -1.93 -10.52
C LEU A 31 0.46 -1.60 -12.01
N HIS A 32 0.12 -0.37 -12.37
CA HIS A 32 0.38 0.14 -13.72
C HIS A 32 1.90 0.13 -13.97
N GLU A 33 2.32 -0.06 -15.21
CA GLU A 33 3.76 -0.07 -15.54
C GLU A 33 4.45 1.24 -15.12
N GLN A 34 3.72 2.34 -15.18
CA GLN A 34 4.22 3.68 -14.83
C GLN A 34 3.73 4.12 -13.44
N ALA A 35 3.37 3.16 -12.58
CA ALA A 35 2.86 3.48 -11.26
C ALA A 35 3.88 4.23 -10.42
N THR A 36 3.38 5.13 -9.56
CA THR A 36 4.17 5.80 -8.54
C THR A 36 3.57 5.48 -7.18
N TRP A 37 4.42 5.10 -6.24
CA TRP A 37 4.06 4.89 -4.83
C TRP A 37 4.85 5.88 -4.01
N THR A 38 4.18 6.85 -3.42
CA THR A 38 4.84 7.88 -2.63
C THR A 38 4.51 7.67 -1.15
N VAL A 39 5.55 7.48 -0.35
CA VAL A 39 5.43 7.52 1.10
C VAL A 39 5.48 8.99 1.52
N MET A 40 4.33 9.50 1.96
CA MET A 40 4.11 10.92 2.27
C MET A 40 4.58 11.24 3.68
N ALA A 41 5.87 11.12 3.89
CA ALA A 41 6.52 11.36 5.17
C ALA A 41 7.87 12.00 4.95
N THR A 42 8.44 12.56 6.01
CA THR A 42 9.77 13.17 5.99
C THR A 42 10.58 12.60 7.16
N GLY A 43 11.84 12.29 6.91
CA GLY A 43 12.77 11.91 7.97
C GLY A 43 12.66 10.49 8.46
N ILE A 44 11.94 9.61 7.75
CA ILE A 44 11.91 8.18 8.05
C ILE A 44 12.46 7.38 6.88
N PRO A 45 12.97 6.16 7.12
CA PRO A 45 13.38 5.29 6.03
C PRO A 45 12.22 5.00 5.08
N GLY A 46 12.50 5.00 3.79
CA GLY A 46 11.49 4.71 2.77
C GLY A 46 10.60 5.89 2.38
N ALA A 47 10.82 7.09 2.95
CA ALA A 47 10.06 8.29 2.57
C ALA A 47 10.30 8.65 1.11
N GLY A 48 9.29 9.27 0.48
CA GLY A 48 9.38 9.79 -0.87
C GLY A 48 8.84 8.87 -1.94
N PRO A 49 8.98 9.26 -3.23
CA PRO A 49 8.41 8.51 -4.34
C PRO A 49 9.23 7.29 -4.76
N LYS A 50 8.52 6.25 -5.20
CA LYS A 50 9.06 5.08 -5.87
C LYS A 50 8.38 5.00 -7.22
N ASN A 51 9.14 4.97 -8.29
CA ASN A 51 8.62 5.04 -9.66
C ASN A 51 8.79 3.72 -10.38
N GLY A 52 7.68 3.18 -10.88
CA GLY A 52 7.65 1.93 -11.63
C GLY A 52 7.64 0.70 -10.74
N ARG A 53 7.26 -0.41 -11.37
CA ARG A 53 7.08 -1.69 -10.67
C ARG A 53 8.35 -2.16 -9.96
N LYS A 54 9.51 -1.98 -10.60
CA LYS A 54 10.77 -2.43 -10.03
C LYS A 54 11.10 -1.70 -8.73
N GLU A 55 11.04 -0.37 -8.73
CA GLU A 55 11.31 0.40 -7.50
C GLU A 55 10.30 0.08 -6.42
N ILE A 56 9.01 -0.04 -6.77
CA ILE A 56 7.94 -0.30 -5.81
C ILE A 56 8.08 -1.69 -5.20
N ILE A 57 8.24 -2.72 -6.03
CA ILE A 57 8.22 -4.10 -5.57
C ILE A 57 9.61 -4.55 -5.09
N ASP A 58 10.64 -4.40 -5.94
CA ASP A 58 11.95 -4.99 -5.65
C ASP A 58 12.77 -4.14 -4.69
N ASP A 59 12.69 -2.82 -4.82
CA ASP A 59 13.55 -1.92 -4.06
C ASP A 59 12.87 -1.38 -2.79
N PHE A 60 11.54 -1.49 -2.68
CA PHE A 60 10.79 -0.95 -1.54
C PHE A 60 9.99 -2.02 -0.79
N LEU A 61 8.92 -2.57 -1.38
CA LEU A 61 8.03 -3.49 -0.66
C LEU A 61 8.73 -4.81 -0.30
N GLY A 62 9.56 -5.33 -1.18
CA GLY A 62 10.33 -6.55 -0.90
C GLY A 62 11.18 -6.42 0.35
N PRO A 63 12.09 -5.43 0.41
CA PRO A 63 12.91 -5.22 1.61
C PRO A 63 12.09 -4.91 2.87
N VAL A 64 11.02 -4.11 2.75
CA VAL A 64 10.17 -3.78 3.91
C VAL A 64 9.50 -5.04 4.45
N ARG A 65 8.85 -5.83 3.59
CA ARG A 65 8.19 -7.05 4.04
C ARG A 65 9.19 -8.09 4.52
N GLY A 66 10.41 -8.05 4.00
CA GLY A 66 11.50 -8.93 4.46
C GLY A 66 11.91 -8.71 5.91
N MET A 67 11.55 -7.59 6.52
CA MET A 67 11.80 -7.32 7.94
C MET A 67 10.77 -7.96 8.86
N PHE A 68 9.64 -8.41 8.32
CA PHE A 68 8.55 -9.01 9.08
C PHE A 68 8.61 -10.53 9.02
N VAL A 69 7.91 -11.18 9.95
CA VAL A 69 7.67 -12.62 9.84
C VAL A 69 6.87 -12.87 8.55
N PRO A 70 7.05 -14.03 7.89
CA PRO A 70 6.35 -14.31 6.63
C PRO A 70 4.85 -14.13 6.75
N GLY A 71 4.26 -13.40 5.80
CA GLY A 71 2.84 -13.09 5.78
C GLY A 71 2.45 -11.81 6.50
N ASP A 72 3.37 -11.18 7.19
CA ASP A 72 3.11 -9.91 7.89
C ASP A 72 3.74 -8.73 7.12
N PRO A 73 3.24 -7.49 7.32
CA PRO A 73 2.04 -7.15 8.09
C PRO A 73 0.77 -7.47 7.33
N LYS A 74 -0.31 -7.77 8.05
CA LYS A 74 -1.65 -7.85 7.48
C LYS A 74 -2.20 -6.43 7.36
N ILE A 75 -2.90 -6.17 6.27
CA ILE A 75 -3.50 -4.86 6.01
C ILE A 75 -5.01 -4.98 6.13
N HIS A 76 -5.58 -4.22 7.05
CA HIS A 76 -7.01 -4.19 7.31
C HIS A 76 -7.56 -2.85 6.85
N VAL A 77 -8.44 -2.86 5.85
CA VAL A 77 -9.09 -1.64 5.37
C VAL A 77 -10.34 -1.40 6.22
N ASP A 78 -10.36 -0.26 6.92
CA ASP A 78 -11.48 0.10 7.79
C ASP A 78 -12.53 0.91 7.06
N ARG A 79 -12.12 1.74 6.09
CA ARG A 79 -13.00 2.60 5.31
C ARG A 79 -12.42 2.80 3.92
N LEU A 80 -13.30 2.76 2.92
CA LEU A 80 -12.91 3.00 1.54
C LEU A 80 -14.03 3.74 0.83
N VAL A 81 -13.68 4.84 0.16
CA VAL A 81 -14.62 5.63 -0.64
C VAL A 81 -14.01 5.90 -2.01
N ALA A 82 -14.88 6.08 -3.01
CA ALA A 82 -14.46 6.37 -4.36
C ALA A 82 -15.12 7.63 -4.88
N LYS A 83 -14.37 8.41 -5.65
CA LYS A 83 -14.91 9.52 -6.44
C LYS A 83 -14.22 9.42 -7.81
N GLY A 84 -15.00 9.08 -8.84
CA GLY A 84 -14.43 8.82 -10.15
C GLY A 84 -13.40 7.69 -10.09
N SER A 85 -12.18 7.96 -10.54
CA SER A 85 -11.08 7.01 -10.55
C SER A 85 -10.20 7.07 -9.30
N VAL A 86 -10.58 7.89 -8.31
CA VAL A 86 -9.79 8.09 -7.10
C VAL A 86 -10.41 7.36 -5.93
N ILE A 87 -9.57 6.65 -5.18
CA ILE A 87 -9.93 5.96 -3.95
C ILE A 87 -9.28 6.70 -2.77
N ALA A 88 -10.04 6.88 -1.70
CA ALA A 88 -9.49 7.23 -0.39
C ALA A 88 -9.79 6.09 0.57
N ALA A 89 -8.80 5.63 1.31
CA ALA A 89 -8.94 4.51 2.22
C ALA A 89 -8.22 4.77 3.53
N GLU A 90 -8.85 4.34 4.63
CA GLU A 90 -8.19 4.24 5.94
C GLU A 90 -7.94 2.78 6.24
N ALA A 91 -6.73 2.46 6.72
CA ALA A 91 -6.33 1.09 6.95
C ALA A 91 -5.37 1.00 8.14
N ARG A 92 -5.20 -0.24 8.64
CA ARG A 92 -4.23 -0.57 9.68
C ARG A 92 -3.30 -1.67 9.18
N GLY A 93 -2.02 -1.56 9.53
CA GLY A 93 -1.05 -2.63 9.29
C GLY A 93 -0.73 -3.29 10.63
N ILE A 94 -0.91 -4.60 10.72
CA ILE A 94 -0.74 -5.36 11.95
C ILE A 94 0.17 -6.56 11.69
N GLY A 95 1.22 -6.70 12.49
CA GLY A 95 2.13 -7.82 12.33
C GLY A 95 3.25 -7.83 13.36
N HIS A 96 4.26 -8.64 13.06
CA HIS A 96 5.45 -8.74 13.89
C HIS A 96 6.69 -8.70 13.02
N PHE A 97 7.69 -7.92 13.46
CA PHE A 97 9.01 -7.99 12.88
C PHE A 97 9.69 -9.31 13.24
N LYS A 98 10.69 -9.71 12.46
CA LYS A 98 11.45 -10.94 12.73
C LYS A 98 12.13 -10.95 14.09
N ASN A 99 12.42 -9.76 14.65
CA ASN A 99 12.99 -9.64 16.00
C ASN A 99 11.94 -9.79 17.12
N GLY A 100 10.68 -10.07 16.77
CA GLY A 100 9.59 -10.24 17.72
C GLY A 100 8.85 -8.96 18.11
N LYS A 101 9.33 -7.80 17.64
CA LYS A 101 8.68 -6.52 17.94
C LYS A 101 7.35 -6.42 17.21
N GLU A 102 6.32 -5.95 17.90
CA GLU A 102 5.01 -5.73 17.30
C GLU A 102 5.01 -4.52 16.39
N TYR A 103 4.20 -4.61 15.34
CA TYR A 103 3.93 -3.50 14.43
C TYR A 103 2.43 -3.28 14.37
N LEU A 104 2.01 -2.05 14.69
CA LEU A 104 0.62 -1.63 14.60
C LEU A 104 0.62 -0.20 14.09
N ASN A 105 0.45 -0.03 12.79
CA ASN A 105 0.47 1.28 12.17
C ASN A 105 -0.88 1.63 11.57
N ARG A 106 -1.13 2.92 11.40
CA ARG A 106 -2.35 3.47 10.83
C ARG A 106 -2.00 4.19 9.55
N TYR A 107 -2.86 4.00 8.54
CA TYR A 107 -2.63 4.55 7.20
C TYR A 107 -3.85 5.28 6.69
N ALA A 108 -3.58 6.27 5.84
CA ALA A 108 -4.55 6.79 4.88
C ALA A 108 -3.90 6.72 3.51
N PHE A 109 -4.66 6.25 2.53
CA PHE A 109 -4.19 6.15 1.16
C PHE A 109 -5.06 6.98 0.23
N PHE A 110 -4.42 7.63 -0.74
CA PHE A 110 -5.09 8.16 -1.92
C PHE A 110 -4.56 7.41 -3.13
N ILE A 111 -5.46 6.82 -3.91
CA ILE A 111 -5.07 5.93 -5.01
C ILE A 111 -5.82 6.33 -6.27
N GLU A 112 -5.07 6.67 -7.32
CA GLU A 112 -5.61 6.86 -8.66
C GLU A 112 -5.55 5.54 -9.40
N ILE A 113 -6.69 5.11 -9.94
CA ILE A 113 -6.79 3.89 -10.75
C ILE A 113 -6.80 4.29 -12.22
N LYS A 114 -6.00 3.61 -13.03
CA LYS A 114 -5.91 3.81 -14.47
C LYS A 114 -5.72 2.46 -15.16
N ASP A 115 -6.51 2.19 -16.19
CA ASP A 115 -6.47 0.92 -16.93
C ASP A 115 -6.66 -0.28 -15.98
N ASP A 116 -7.59 -0.13 -15.02
CA ASP A 116 -7.90 -1.12 -13.99
C ASP A 116 -6.69 -1.51 -13.13
N LYS A 117 -5.72 -0.62 -12.99
CA LYS A 117 -4.51 -0.83 -12.19
C LYS A 117 -4.24 0.38 -11.30
N VAL A 118 -3.48 0.15 -10.24
CA VAL A 118 -2.99 1.24 -9.39
C VAL A 118 -1.97 2.05 -10.18
N PHE A 119 -2.26 3.33 -10.37
CA PHE A 119 -1.41 4.22 -11.17
C PHE A 119 -0.62 5.19 -10.30
N ASP A 120 -1.28 5.84 -9.33
CA ASP A 120 -0.60 6.73 -8.39
C ASP A 120 -1.14 6.42 -7.01
N LEU A 121 -0.26 6.07 -6.09
CA LEU A 121 -0.62 5.77 -4.71
C LEU A 121 0.16 6.68 -3.79
N ARG A 122 -0.55 7.33 -2.88
CA ARG A 122 0.04 8.13 -1.82
C ARG A 122 -0.30 7.51 -0.49
N GLU A 123 0.74 7.17 0.24
CA GLU A 123 0.63 6.53 1.54
C GLU A 123 0.95 7.53 2.64
N TYR A 124 -0.02 7.83 3.46
CA TYR A 124 0.15 8.58 4.70
C TYR A 124 0.11 7.60 5.85
N MET A 125 0.92 7.83 6.86
CA MET A 125 0.99 6.92 8.00
C MET A 125 1.32 7.68 9.27
N ASP A 126 1.30 6.99 10.41
CA ASP A 126 1.82 7.52 11.66
C ASP A 126 3.35 7.45 11.59
N SER A 127 3.96 8.52 11.06
CA SER A 127 5.41 8.57 10.85
C SER A 127 6.18 8.69 12.18
N TYR A 128 5.56 9.29 13.19
CA TYR A 128 6.17 9.31 14.51
C TYR A 128 6.34 7.89 15.05
N TYR A 129 5.28 7.08 14.95
CA TYR A 129 5.35 5.69 15.37
C TYR A 129 6.46 4.92 14.62
N VAL A 130 6.52 5.08 13.30
CA VAL A 130 7.58 4.45 12.50
C VAL A 130 8.96 4.88 12.98
N SER A 131 9.14 6.14 13.33
CA SER A 131 10.43 6.64 13.81
C SER A 131 10.88 6.03 15.13
N THR A 132 9.97 5.39 15.88
CA THR A 132 10.29 4.74 17.16
C THR A 132 10.65 3.26 17.03
N LEU A 133 10.52 2.71 15.83
CA LEU A 133 10.74 1.28 15.61
C LEU A 133 12.21 0.88 15.47
#